data_f032f1ee948c401fcf7b59ebaf90bfcc
#
_entry.id   f032f1ee948c401fcf7b59ebaf90bfcc
#
_cell.length_a   1.000
_cell.length_b   1.000
_cell.length_c   1.000
_cell.angle_alpha   90.00
_cell.angle_beta   90.00
_cell.angle_gamma   90.00
#
_symmetry.space_group_name_H-M   'P 1'
#
loop_
_entity.id
_entity.type
_entity.pdbx_description
1 polymer ?
#
loop_
_entity_poly.entity_id
_entity_poly.type
_entity_poly.pdbx_seq_one_letter_code
_entity_poly.pdbx_strand_id
1 'polypeptide(L)'
;MLRTLLCCVLMLLSCSAVAQSQSPYVGQEFREIKALSPQEISDYLSGKGIGLARAAELNGYPGPAHVLELAVQLNLTADQKAKTEALFKRMQADAIPLGKELVEEERALDKLFASHLATPEALRNSLARIARLHGQLRQVHLQAHLEQIAFLSPEQVKEYNRLRGYGQTPANEDHEQRRH
;
A
#
# COMPACT_ATOMS: atom_id res chain seq x y z
N MET A 1 56.36 59.76 -9.48
CA MET A 1 56.21 58.41 -9.01
C MET A 1 54.76 58.18 -8.65
N LEU A 2 53.95 57.75 -9.57
CA LEU A 2 52.48 57.60 -9.42
C LEU A 2 52.14 56.12 -9.31
N ARG A 3 51.76 55.66 -8.12
CA ARG A 3 51.34 54.32 -7.87
C ARG A 3 49.84 54.22 -8.19
N THR A 4 49.50 53.65 -9.32
CA THR A 4 48.14 53.30 -9.73
C THR A 4 47.70 52.07 -8.99
N LEU A 5 46.73 52.22 -8.07
CA LEU A 5 45.99 51.15 -7.41
C LEU A 5 44.93 50.60 -8.40
N LEU A 6 45.12 49.42 -8.90
CA LEU A 6 44.14 48.70 -9.71
C LEU A 6 43.19 47.92 -8.76
N CYS A 7 42.00 48.46 -8.58
CA CYS A 7 40.94 47.85 -7.77
C CYS A 7 40.23 46.78 -8.64
N CYS A 8 40.59 45.50 -8.49
CA CYS A 8 39.86 44.41 -9.08
C CYS A 8 38.55 44.17 -8.28
N VAL A 9 37.43 44.66 -8.82
CA VAL A 9 36.10 44.29 -8.32
C VAL A 9 35.75 42.89 -8.88
N LEU A 10 35.91 41.85 -8.08
CA LEU A 10 35.37 40.53 -8.36
C LEU A 10 33.84 40.56 -8.14
N MET A 11 33.08 40.69 -9.23
CA MET A 11 31.65 40.42 -9.19
C MET A 11 31.44 38.89 -9.03
N LEU A 12 31.13 38.47 -7.80
CA LEU A 12 30.60 37.12 -7.54
C LEU A 12 29.16 37.06 -8.08
N LEU A 13 28.98 36.52 -9.29
CA LEU A 13 27.68 36.10 -9.78
C LEU A 13 27.23 34.88 -8.93
N SER A 14 26.46 35.14 -7.88
CA SER A 14 25.75 34.10 -7.16
C SER A 14 24.66 33.56 -8.08
N CYS A 15 24.98 32.48 -8.79
CA CYS A 15 24.01 31.72 -9.55
C CYS A 15 23.11 30.97 -8.53
N SER A 16 21.98 31.59 -8.14
CA SER A 16 20.97 30.94 -7.35
C SER A 16 20.37 29.83 -8.22
N ALA A 17 20.83 28.60 -8.04
CA ALA A 17 20.18 27.44 -8.59
C ALA A 17 18.81 27.33 -7.95
N VAL A 18 17.78 27.77 -8.66
CA VAL A 18 16.39 27.49 -8.31
C VAL A 18 16.23 25.99 -8.51
N ALA A 19 16.27 25.23 -7.41
CA ALA A 19 15.89 23.83 -7.44
C ALA A 19 14.43 23.77 -7.89
N GLN A 20 14.19 23.43 -9.15
CA GLN A 20 12.85 23.13 -9.65
C GLN A 20 12.36 21.89 -8.90
N SER A 21 11.45 22.08 -7.96
CA SER A 21 10.74 20.97 -7.32
C SER A 21 9.82 20.33 -8.38
N GLN A 22 10.28 19.24 -8.97
CA GLN A 22 9.41 18.46 -9.84
C GLN A 22 8.25 17.89 -9.02
N SER A 23 7.06 17.89 -9.61
CA SER A 23 5.88 17.27 -8.99
C SER A 23 6.15 15.78 -8.71
N PRO A 24 5.73 15.22 -7.56
CA PRO A 24 5.80 13.78 -7.29
C PRO A 24 4.97 12.93 -8.26
N TYR A 25 4.15 13.57 -9.10
CA TYR A 25 3.30 12.89 -10.08
C TYR A 25 3.92 12.80 -11.47
N VAL A 26 5.14 13.30 -11.69
CA VAL A 26 5.83 13.21 -13.00
C VAL A 26 5.90 11.75 -13.45
N GLY A 27 5.47 11.50 -14.71
CA GLY A 27 5.39 10.16 -15.30
C GLY A 27 4.10 9.39 -15.01
N GLN A 28 3.29 9.84 -14.04
CA GLN A 28 2.00 9.20 -13.74
C GLN A 28 0.89 9.64 -14.69
N GLU A 29 1.07 10.73 -15.39
CA GLU A 29 0.17 11.24 -16.43
C GLU A 29 0.01 10.28 -17.62
N PHE A 30 0.96 9.33 -17.80
CA PHE A 30 0.91 8.31 -18.85
C PHE A 30 0.26 7.01 -18.40
N ARG A 31 -0.16 6.87 -17.13
CA ARG A 31 -0.85 5.69 -16.66
C ARG A 31 -2.23 5.58 -17.33
N GLU A 32 -2.69 4.34 -17.50
CA GLU A 32 -4.06 4.06 -17.97
C GLU A 32 -5.12 4.66 -17.03
N ILE A 33 -4.92 4.47 -15.73
CA ILE A 33 -5.70 5.09 -14.64
C ILE A 33 -4.69 5.87 -13.79
N LYS A 34 -4.77 7.21 -13.74
CA LYS A 34 -3.75 8.04 -13.10
C LYS A 34 -3.59 7.73 -11.60
N ALA A 35 -4.70 7.42 -10.94
CA ALA A 35 -4.72 7.10 -9.52
C ALA A 35 -4.16 5.71 -9.16
N LEU A 36 -4.04 4.79 -10.12
CA LEU A 36 -3.60 3.41 -9.89
C LEU A 36 -2.36 3.08 -10.71
N SER A 37 -1.37 2.48 -10.06
CA SER A 37 -0.24 1.88 -10.77
C SER A 37 -0.67 0.58 -11.48
N PRO A 38 0.07 0.13 -12.53
CA PRO A 38 -0.19 -1.16 -13.16
C PRO A 38 -0.16 -2.34 -12.16
N GLN A 39 0.69 -2.24 -11.12
CA GLN A 39 0.77 -3.26 -10.09
C GLN A 39 -0.49 -3.28 -9.21
N GLU A 40 -1.00 -2.11 -8.77
CA GLU A 40 -2.24 -2.03 -7.99
C GLU A 40 -3.44 -2.56 -8.77
N ILE A 41 -3.54 -2.24 -10.07
CA ILE A 41 -4.57 -2.80 -10.96
C ILE A 41 -4.48 -4.33 -10.97
N SER A 42 -3.28 -4.89 -11.21
CA SER A 42 -3.05 -6.34 -11.22
C SER A 42 -3.40 -7.00 -9.89
N ASP A 43 -3.05 -6.36 -8.78
CA ASP A 43 -3.30 -6.86 -7.44
C ASP A 43 -4.81 -6.86 -7.10
N TYR A 44 -5.55 -5.81 -7.44
CA TYR A 44 -7.02 -5.79 -7.31
C TYR A 44 -7.67 -6.89 -8.16
N LEU A 45 -7.27 -7.04 -9.42
CA LEU A 45 -7.82 -8.04 -10.34
C LEU A 45 -7.51 -9.49 -9.90
N SER A 46 -6.45 -9.70 -9.13
CA SER A 46 -6.08 -11.02 -8.58
C SER A 46 -6.54 -11.24 -7.13
N GLY A 47 -7.29 -10.30 -6.55
CA GLY A 47 -7.83 -10.41 -5.19
C GLY A 47 -6.77 -10.35 -4.09
N LYS A 48 -5.64 -9.66 -4.33
CA LYS A 48 -4.62 -9.41 -3.31
C LYS A 48 -5.03 -8.29 -2.36
N GLY A 49 -4.64 -8.41 -1.10
CA GLY A 49 -5.06 -7.49 -0.05
C GLY A 49 -4.37 -6.13 -0.02
N ILE A 50 -3.23 -5.95 -0.69
CA ILE A 50 -2.44 -4.69 -0.81
C ILE A 50 -2.50 -3.76 0.41
N GLY A 51 -2.36 -4.34 1.60
CA GLY A 51 -2.39 -3.59 2.86
C GLY A 51 -3.78 -3.32 3.45
N LEU A 52 -4.87 -3.75 2.83
CA LEU A 52 -6.24 -3.56 3.33
C LEU A 52 -6.45 -4.19 4.73
N ALA A 53 -5.80 -5.33 5.01
CA ALA A 53 -5.87 -6.02 6.30
C ALA A 53 -4.72 -5.68 7.26
N ARG A 54 -3.95 -4.61 7.02
CA ARG A 54 -2.81 -4.24 7.87
C ARG A 54 -3.17 -4.07 9.34
N ALA A 55 -4.38 -3.59 9.63
CA ALA A 55 -4.89 -3.45 11.01
C ALA A 55 -5.03 -4.80 11.73
N ALA A 56 -5.38 -5.88 11.03
CA ALA A 56 -5.41 -7.23 11.58
C ALA A 56 -3.99 -7.82 11.68
N GLU A 57 -3.26 -7.81 10.58
CA GLU A 57 -1.92 -8.39 10.47
C GLU A 57 -0.98 -7.89 11.57
N LEU A 58 -0.89 -6.57 11.77
CA LEU A 58 0.02 -5.95 12.75
C LEU A 58 -0.48 -6.04 14.21
N ASN A 59 -1.70 -6.52 14.42
CA ASN A 59 -2.25 -6.76 15.76
C ASN A 59 -2.40 -8.27 16.08
N GLY A 60 -1.63 -9.12 15.39
CA GLY A 60 -1.52 -10.53 15.71
C GLY A 60 -2.66 -11.40 15.16
N TYR A 61 -3.33 -10.96 14.11
CA TYR A 61 -4.30 -11.75 13.36
C TYR A 61 -3.67 -12.22 12.04
N PRO A 62 -3.15 -13.45 11.96
CA PRO A 62 -2.51 -13.96 10.76
C PRO A 62 -3.44 -14.00 9.55
N GLY A 63 -2.92 -13.65 8.37
CA GLY A 63 -3.67 -13.76 7.12
C GLY A 63 -3.51 -15.15 6.47
N PRO A 64 -4.56 -15.69 5.81
CA PRO A 64 -4.55 -17.06 5.28
C PRO A 64 -3.47 -17.30 4.22
N ALA A 65 -3.14 -16.31 3.37
CA ALA A 65 -2.07 -16.44 2.39
C ALA A 65 -0.72 -16.70 3.04
N HIS A 66 -0.34 -15.88 4.01
CA HIS A 66 0.94 -16.00 4.71
C HIS A 66 0.99 -17.21 5.65
N VAL A 67 -0.14 -17.64 6.21
CA VAL A 67 -0.22 -18.89 6.98
C VAL A 67 0.07 -20.08 6.07
N LEU A 68 -0.43 -20.09 4.82
CA LEU A 68 -0.11 -21.15 3.85
C LEU A 68 1.36 -21.13 3.42
N GLU A 69 1.93 -19.95 3.20
CA GLU A 69 3.37 -19.79 2.90
C GLU A 69 4.26 -20.34 4.01
N LEU A 70 3.83 -20.21 5.26
CA LEU A 70 4.56 -20.63 6.46
C LEU A 70 4.05 -21.98 7.00
N ALA A 71 3.28 -22.74 6.25
CA ALA A 71 2.60 -23.96 6.73
C ALA A 71 3.54 -24.97 7.37
N VAL A 72 4.74 -25.16 6.81
CA VAL A 72 5.77 -26.07 7.33
C VAL A 72 6.36 -25.56 8.65
N GLN A 73 6.74 -24.29 8.70
CA GLN A 73 7.34 -23.65 9.88
C GLN A 73 6.36 -23.59 11.05
N LEU A 74 5.07 -23.38 10.74
CA LEU A 74 3.99 -23.38 11.72
C LEU A 74 3.52 -24.79 12.14
N ASN A 75 4.08 -25.84 11.53
CA ASN A 75 3.66 -27.24 11.75
C ASN A 75 2.13 -27.41 11.64
N LEU A 76 1.52 -26.84 10.58
CA LEU A 76 0.08 -26.97 10.40
C LEU A 76 -0.33 -28.42 10.24
N THR A 77 -1.37 -28.83 10.95
CA THR A 77 -2.02 -30.12 10.71
C THR A 77 -2.66 -30.14 9.33
N ALA A 78 -2.94 -31.33 8.79
CA ALA A 78 -3.63 -31.48 7.52
C ALA A 78 -5.00 -30.78 7.52
N ASP A 79 -5.73 -30.84 8.65
CA ASP A 79 -7.03 -30.17 8.82
C ASP A 79 -6.88 -28.65 8.82
N GLN A 80 -5.92 -28.10 9.57
CA GLN A 80 -5.63 -26.65 9.58
C GLN A 80 -5.27 -26.13 8.19
N LYS A 81 -4.43 -26.88 7.47
CA LYS A 81 -4.04 -26.52 6.11
C LYS A 81 -5.24 -26.52 5.17
N ALA A 82 -6.06 -27.56 5.19
CA ALA A 82 -7.26 -27.65 4.35
C ALA A 82 -8.26 -26.52 4.63
N LYS A 83 -8.50 -26.19 5.91
CA LYS A 83 -9.36 -25.08 6.32
C LYS A 83 -8.81 -23.73 5.84
N THR A 84 -7.50 -23.52 5.96
CA THR A 84 -6.83 -22.29 5.51
C THR A 84 -6.90 -22.14 3.99
N GLU A 85 -6.69 -23.23 3.23
CA GLU A 85 -6.84 -23.23 1.77
C GLU A 85 -8.27 -22.90 1.34
N ALA A 86 -9.27 -23.48 1.99
CA ALA A 86 -10.68 -23.21 1.72
C ALA A 86 -11.03 -21.74 2.03
N LEU A 87 -10.55 -21.21 3.15
CA LEU A 87 -10.72 -19.81 3.54
C LEU A 87 -10.07 -18.88 2.52
N PHE A 88 -8.83 -19.14 2.13
CA PHE A 88 -8.11 -18.33 1.14
C PHE A 88 -8.84 -18.30 -0.21
N LYS A 89 -9.29 -19.44 -0.71
CA LYS A 89 -10.06 -19.53 -1.97
C LYS A 89 -11.36 -18.74 -1.90
N ARG A 90 -12.09 -18.83 -0.78
CA ARG A 90 -13.34 -18.07 -0.59
C ARG A 90 -13.05 -16.55 -0.55
N MET A 91 -12.07 -16.12 0.22
CA MET A 91 -11.65 -14.73 0.27
C MET A 91 -11.31 -14.18 -1.13
N GLN A 92 -10.55 -14.95 -1.94
CA GLN A 92 -10.24 -14.54 -3.32
C GLN A 92 -11.50 -14.46 -4.20
N ALA A 93 -12.40 -15.45 -4.09
CA ALA A 93 -13.64 -15.47 -4.86
C ALA A 93 -14.52 -14.24 -4.57
N ASP A 94 -14.51 -13.74 -3.33
CA ASP A 94 -15.23 -12.54 -2.92
C ASP A 94 -14.49 -11.25 -3.29
N ALA A 95 -13.15 -11.24 -3.20
CA ALA A 95 -12.34 -10.04 -3.45
C ALA A 95 -12.19 -9.70 -4.94
N ILE A 96 -12.04 -10.70 -5.82
CA ILE A 96 -11.79 -10.51 -7.24
C ILE A 96 -12.89 -9.68 -7.94
N PRO A 97 -14.19 -10.00 -7.80
CA PRO A 97 -15.24 -9.21 -8.42
C PRO A 97 -15.27 -7.77 -7.89
N LEU A 98 -15.08 -7.57 -6.58
CA LEU A 98 -15.03 -6.22 -5.98
C LEU A 98 -13.82 -5.42 -6.48
N GLY A 99 -12.66 -6.08 -6.61
CA GLY A 99 -11.44 -5.47 -7.17
C GLY A 99 -11.64 -5.04 -8.62
N LYS A 100 -12.30 -5.88 -9.43
CA LYS A 100 -12.64 -5.56 -10.82
C LYS A 100 -13.58 -4.35 -10.90
N GLU A 101 -14.63 -4.32 -10.10
CA GLU A 101 -15.55 -3.19 -10.06
C GLU A 101 -14.84 -1.90 -9.62
N LEU A 102 -13.95 -1.98 -8.62
CA LEU A 102 -13.18 -0.84 -8.16
C LEU A 102 -12.29 -0.26 -9.27
N VAL A 103 -11.57 -1.11 -10.00
CA VAL A 103 -10.72 -0.67 -11.13
C VAL A 103 -11.57 0.01 -12.22
N GLU A 104 -12.76 -0.50 -12.52
CA GLU A 104 -13.65 0.13 -13.50
C GLU A 104 -14.20 1.50 -13.00
N GLU A 105 -14.54 1.62 -11.72
CA GLU A 105 -15.00 2.92 -11.16
C GLU A 105 -13.87 3.96 -11.13
N GLU A 106 -12.63 3.57 -10.81
CA GLU A 106 -11.47 4.45 -10.88
C GLU A 106 -11.17 4.87 -12.34
N ARG A 107 -11.32 3.94 -13.30
CA ARG A 107 -11.19 4.24 -14.73
C ARG A 107 -12.28 5.21 -15.19
N ALA A 108 -13.50 5.05 -14.73
CA ALA A 108 -14.60 5.94 -15.06
C ALA A 108 -14.36 7.35 -14.48
N LEU A 109 -13.86 7.44 -13.27
CA LEU A 109 -13.47 8.71 -12.63
C LEU A 109 -12.35 9.41 -13.42
N ASP A 110 -11.30 8.67 -13.79
CA ASP A 110 -10.20 9.20 -14.60
C ASP A 110 -10.72 9.78 -15.94
N LYS A 111 -11.63 9.06 -16.61
CA LYS A 111 -12.25 9.52 -17.86
C LYS A 111 -13.07 10.81 -17.71
N LEU A 112 -13.76 11.01 -16.58
CA LEU A 112 -14.51 12.25 -16.33
C LEU A 112 -13.57 13.47 -16.34
N PHE A 113 -12.39 13.34 -15.73
CA PHE A 113 -11.40 14.41 -15.74
C PHE A 113 -10.70 14.55 -17.09
N ALA A 114 -10.31 13.45 -17.73
CA ALA A 114 -9.64 13.45 -19.02
C ALA A 114 -10.50 14.07 -20.13
N SER A 115 -11.83 13.92 -20.06
CA SER A 115 -12.78 14.49 -21.02
C SER A 115 -13.29 15.89 -20.64
N HIS A 116 -12.84 16.46 -19.52
CA HIS A 116 -13.33 17.72 -18.95
C HIS A 116 -14.86 17.74 -18.67
N LEU A 117 -15.45 16.57 -18.40
CA LEU A 117 -16.87 16.40 -18.08
C LEU A 117 -17.14 16.24 -16.57
N ALA A 118 -16.12 16.41 -15.73
CA ALA A 118 -16.26 16.30 -14.28
C ALA A 118 -17.15 17.42 -13.73
N THR A 119 -18.23 17.04 -13.06
CA THR A 119 -19.11 17.96 -12.32
C THR A 119 -19.07 17.61 -10.83
N PRO A 120 -19.44 18.53 -9.91
CA PRO A 120 -19.52 18.22 -8.49
C PRO A 120 -20.46 17.05 -8.16
N GLU A 121 -21.52 16.87 -8.91
CA GLU A 121 -22.46 15.76 -8.72
C GLU A 121 -21.85 14.44 -9.21
N ALA A 122 -21.30 14.38 -10.42
CA ALA A 122 -20.64 13.21 -10.97
C ALA A 122 -19.48 12.76 -10.05
N LEU A 123 -18.69 13.71 -9.56
CA LEU A 123 -17.59 13.45 -8.60
C LEU A 123 -18.11 12.81 -7.33
N ARG A 124 -19.14 13.38 -6.66
CA ARG A 124 -19.72 12.80 -5.44
C ARG A 124 -20.21 11.37 -5.67
N ASN A 125 -20.89 11.12 -6.79
CA ASN A 125 -21.42 9.79 -7.11
C ASN A 125 -20.31 8.76 -7.34
N SER A 126 -19.27 9.11 -8.10
CA SER A 126 -18.09 8.22 -8.32
C SER A 126 -17.38 7.91 -7.02
N LEU A 127 -17.09 8.94 -6.21
CA LEU A 127 -16.39 8.75 -4.92
C LEU A 127 -17.22 7.91 -3.94
N ALA A 128 -18.55 8.06 -3.91
CA ALA A 128 -19.41 7.23 -3.06
C ALA A 128 -19.33 5.74 -3.46
N ARG A 129 -19.29 5.43 -4.76
CA ARG A 129 -19.14 4.04 -5.25
C ARG A 129 -17.75 3.49 -4.95
N ILE A 130 -16.70 4.24 -5.24
CA ILE A 130 -15.31 3.87 -4.94
C ILE A 130 -15.13 3.61 -3.45
N ALA A 131 -15.59 4.50 -2.58
CA ALA A 131 -15.48 4.36 -1.13
C ALA A 131 -16.21 3.10 -0.62
N ARG A 132 -17.40 2.79 -1.16
CA ARG A 132 -18.14 1.59 -0.83
C ARG A 132 -17.37 0.33 -1.23
N LEU A 133 -16.83 0.27 -2.43
CA LEU A 133 -16.05 -0.87 -2.93
C LEU A 133 -14.77 -1.08 -2.14
N HIS A 134 -14.04 -0.02 -1.82
CA HIS A 134 -12.89 -0.08 -0.91
C HIS A 134 -13.25 -0.62 0.47
N GLY A 135 -14.37 -0.17 1.03
CA GLY A 135 -14.89 -0.67 2.31
C GLY A 135 -15.21 -2.16 2.26
N GLN A 136 -15.89 -2.61 1.21
CA GLN A 136 -16.23 -4.03 1.00
C GLN A 136 -15.00 -4.90 0.79
N LEU A 137 -14.03 -4.47 -0.05
CA LEU A 137 -12.75 -5.18 -0.23
C LEU A 137 -12.01 -5.33 1.10
N ARG A 138 -11.91 -4.22 1.85
CA ARG A 138 -11.26 -4.24 3.16
C ARG A 138 -11.95 -5.20 4.13
N GLN A 139 -13.29 -5.22 4.12
CA GLN A 139 -14.08 -6.14 4.95
C GLN A 139 -13.77 -7.60 4.62
N VAL A 140 -13.75 -7.98 3.33
CA VAL A 140 -13.42 -9.35 2.88
C VAL A 140 -12.07 -9.80 3.43
N HIS A 141 -11.04 -8.97 3.31
CA HIS A 141 -9.71 -9.32 3.81
C HIS A 141 -9.65 -9.37 5.34
N LEU A 142 -10.21 -8.39 6.04
CA LEU A 142 -10.23 -8.37 7.51
C LEU A 142 -11.01 -9.55 8.08
N GLN A 143 -12.15 -9.92 7.45
CA GLN A 143 -12.94 -11.07 7.84
C GLN A 143 -12.14 -12.38 7.71
N ALA A 144 -11.35 -12.52 6.64
CA ALA A 144 -10.49 -13.69 6.47
C ALA A 144 -9.43 -13.81 7.58
N HIS A 145 -8.88 -12.69 8.08
CA HIS A 145 -7.96 -12.69 9.23
C HIS A 145 -8.67 -13.09 10.54
N LEU A 146 -9.91 -12.61 10.75
CA LEU A 146 -10.71 -13.00 11.92
C LEU A 146 -11.07 -14.50 11.91
N GLU A 147 -11.34 -15.08 10.75
CA GLU A 147 -11.61 -16.51 10.64
C GLU A 147 -10.33 -17.33 10.77
N GLN A 148 -9.23 -16.88 10.19
CA GLN A 148 -7.95 -17.59 10.20
C GLN A 148 -7.40 -17.80 11.61
N ILE A 149 -7.50 -16.80 12.49
CA ILE A 149 -6.95 -16.93 13.85
C ILE A 149 -7.64 -18.05 14.64
N ALA A 150 -8.91 -18.35 14.34
CA ALA A 150 -9.65 -19.43 14.98
C ALA A 150 -9.15 -20.86 14.60
N PHE A 151 -8.34 -20.98 13.54
CA PHE A 151 -7.78 -22.26 13.11
C PHE A 151 -6.41 -22.54 13.73
N LEU A 152 -5.77 -21.55 14.35
CA LEU A 152 -4.41 -21.65 14.87
C LEU A 152 -4.38 -21.75 16.39
N SER A 153 -3.39 -22.46 16.92
CA SER A 153 -3.09 -22.42 18.37
C SER A 153 -2.40 -21.09 18.75
N PRO A 154 -2.46 -20.68 20.01
CA PRO A 154 -1.72 -19.51 20.49
C PRO A 154 -0.20 -19.59 20.18
N GLU A 155 0.39 -20.78 20.24
CA GLU A 155 1.80 -21.03 19.93
C GLU A 155 2.09 -20.80 18.45
N GLN A 156 1.19 -21.26 17.57
CA GLN A 156 1.31 -21.02 16.13
C GLN A 156 1.18 -19.54 15.78
N VAL A 157 0.29 -18.80 16.44
CA VAL A 157 0.17 -17.34 16.26
C VAL A 157 1.42 -16.61 16.73
N LYS A 158 2.00 -17.03 17.87
CA LYS A 158 3.25 -16.47 18.38
C LYS A 158 4.41 -16.74 17.41
N GLU A 159 4.51 -17.96 16.90
CA GLU A 159 5.52 -18.33 15.90
C GLU A 159 5.33 -17.60 14.58
N TYR A 160 4.10 -17.44 14.11
CA TYR A 160 3.78 -16.62 12.96
C TYR A 160 4.33 -15.20 13.11
N ASN A 161 4.02 -14.53 14.21
CA ASN A 161 4.49 -13.17 14.47
C ASN A 161 6.03 -13.09 14.49
N ARG A 162 6.69 -14.08 15.08
CA ARG A 162 8.16 -14.18 15.08
C ARG A 162 8.74 -14.33 13.67
N LEU A 163 8.16 -15.23 12.86
CA LEU A 163 8.60 -15.48 11.48
C LEU A 163 8.35 -14.28 10.56
N ARG A 164 7.30 -13.51 10.84
CA ARG A 164 6.98 -12.26 10.12
C ARG A 164 7.78 -11.06 10.60
N GLY A 165 8.60 -11.21 11.66
CA GLY A 165 9.39 -10.13 12.24
C GLY A 165 8.58 -9.13 13.08
N TYR A 166 7.34 -9.48 13.46
CA TYR A 166 6.51 -8.61 14.29
C TYR A 166 6.89 -8.73 15.77
N GLY A 167 6.79 -7.62 16.50
CA GLY A 167 7.12 -7.56 17.94
C GLY A 167 8.62 -7.44 18.25
N GLN A 168 9.48 -7.32 17.24
CA GLN A 168 10.85 -6.86 17.44
C GLN A 168 10.81 -5.33 17.50
N THR A 169 11.23 -4.76 18.62
CA THR A 169 11.49 -3.32 18.69
C THR A 169 12.53 -3.01 17.62
N PRO A 170 12.32 -2.01 16.71
CA PRO A 170 13.37 -1.59 15.82
C PRO A 170 14.61 -1.33 16.68
N ALA A 171 15.76 -1.90 16.31
CA ALA A 171 17.02 -1.50 16.91
C ALA A 171 17.07 0.02 16.79
N ASN A 172 17.09 0.72 17.93
CA ASN A 172 17.23 2.16 17.95
C ASN A 172 18.43 2.48 17.06
N GLU A 173 18.20 3.17 15.96
CA GLU A 173 19.24 3.98 15.35
C GLU A 173 19.54 5.02 16.43
N ASP A 174 20.59 4.75 17.23
CA ASP A 174 21.19 5.70 18.15
C ASP A 174 21.66 6.88 17.31
N HIS A 175 20.77 7.82 17.06
CA HIS A 175 21.14 9.18 16.75
C HIS A 175 21.76 9.78 18.01
N GLU A 176 23.02 9.38 18.24
CA GLU A 176 23.92 10.08 19.12
C GLU A 176 24.05 11.52 18.62
N GLN A 177 23.17 12.37 19.15
CA GLN A 177 23.31 13.82 18.97
C GLN A 177 24.67 14.21 19.54
N ARG A 178 25.64 14.35 18.66
CA ARG A 178 26.88 15.06 18.99
C ARG A 178 26.51 16.49 19.34
N ARG A 179 26.41 16.72 20.65
CA ARG A 179 26.59 18.05 21.21
C ARG A 179 28.07 18.39 21.10
N HIS A 180 28.38 19.37 20.28
CA HIS A 180 29.53 20.29 20.43
C HIS A 180 29.13 21.61 19.81
#